data_56fb11d0200f5f138cf0120b404568ac
#
_entry.id   56fb11d0200f5f138cf0120b404568ac
#
_cell.length_a   1.000
_cell.length_b   1.000
_cell.length_c   1.000
_cell.angle_alpha   90.00
_cell.angle_beta   90.00
_cell.angle_gamma   90.00
#
_symmetry.space_group_name_H-M   'P 1'
#
loop_
_entity.id
_entity.type
_entity.pdbx_description
1 polymer ?
#
loop_
_entity_poly.entity_id
_entity_poly.type
_entity_poly.pdbx_seq_one_letter_code
_entity_poly.pdbx_strand_id
1 'polypeptide(L)'
;MSEVVLETTGLTRHFGGLAAVNGVSLACGMGEVHAVIGPNGAGKTTLINLLSGDLPPSDGTMKLFGSDATGLGPERISRLGVGRSYQKTNVFLPFTAFENCRLAAQSRMRTSMRFFRPATAYREVSEAAERALAEVGLEDRGGIPVAALSHGEQRQIEIAMTLATRPKVLLLDEPLAGMGAEESARIVALLRKLSRSHAILLVEHDMDAVFAVADALTVMVNGTVLASGRPEEIRSNRAVQEAYLGAEEAAQ
;
A
#
# COMPACT_ATOMS: atom_id res chain seq x y z
N MET A 1 2.76 15.40 -17.29
CA MET A 1 3.48 14.29 -16.63
C MET A 1 3.34 14.51 -15.14
N SER A 2 2.83 13.54 -14.41
CA SER A 2 2.74 13.59 -12.94
C SER A 2 4.14 13.66 -12.33
N GLU A 3 4.29 14.39 -11.23
CA GLU A 3 5.55 14.44 -10.47
C GLU A 3 5.85 13.04 -9.91
N VAL A 4 7.01 12.47 -10.27
CA VAL A 4 7.44 11.17 -9.73
C VAL A 4 7.83 11.34 -8.27
N VAL A 5 7.18 10.58 -7.39
CA VAL A 5 7.37 10.68 -5.93
C VAL A 5 8.00 9.43 -5.32
N LEU A 6 7.90 8.30 -5.99
CA LEU A 6 8.58 7.05 -5.65
C LEU A 6 9.27 6.50 -6.91
N GLU A 7 10.57 6.25 -6.81
CA GLU A 7 11.37 5.72 -7.92
C GLU A 7 12.33 4.66 -7.38
N THR A 8 12.47 3.54 -8.13
CA THR A 8 13.51 2.55 -7.87
C THR A 8 14.34 2.34 -9.12
N THR A 9 15.64 2.07 -8.93
CA THR A 9 16.56 1.74 -10.02
C THR A 9 17.35 0.50 -9.63
N GLY A 10 17.12 -0.60 -10.36
CA GLY A 10 17.82 -1.86 -10.18
C GLY A 10 17.65 -2.49 -8.79
N LEU A 11 16.53 -2.21 -8.08
CA LEU A 11 16.31 -2.65 -6.71
C LEU A 11 16.35 -4.16 -6.61
N THR A 12 17.21 -4.68 -5.72
CA THR A 12 17.49 -6.12 -5.63
C THR A 12 17.49 -6.58 -4.18
N ARG A 13 16.96 -7.79 -3.93
CA ARG A 13 17.02 -8.47 -2.63
C ARG A 13 17.30 -9.95 -2.77
N HIS A 14 18.39 -10.37 -2.15
CA HIS A 14 18.78 -11.77 -2.04
C HIS A 14 18.46 -12.33 -0.66
N PHE A 15 18.00 -13.59 -0.62
CA PHE A 15 17.91 -14.42 0.57
C PHE A 15 18.76 -15.68 0.34
N GLY A 16 20.00 -15.67 0.85
CA GLY A 16 20.98 -16.68 0.48
C GLY A 16 21.24 -16.68 -1.03
N GLY A 17 21.04 -17.82 -1.68
CA GLY A 17 21.19 -17.95 -3.14
C GLY A 17 19.96 -17.52 -3.96
N LEU A 18 18.85 -17.19 -3.32
CA LEU A 18 17.60 -16.81 -4.01
C LEU A 18 17.50 -15.29 -4.17
N ALA A 19 17.39 -14.80 -5.40
CA ALA A 19 17.04 -13.42 -5.71
C ALA A 19 15.51 -13.26 -5.70
N ALA A 20 14.94 -12.85 -4.56
CA ALA A 20 13.49 -12.66 -4.44
C ALA A 20 12.98 -11.40 -5.16
N VAL A 21 13.83 -10.38 -5.28
CA VAL A 21 13.67 -9.20 -6.16
C VAL A 21 15.00 -8.99 -6.85
N ASN A 22 15.00 -8.83 -8.16
CA ASN A 22 16.21 -8.78 -8.96
C ASN A 22 16.11 -7.68 -10.02
N GLY A 23 16.81 -6.58 -9.80
CA GLY A 23 16.95 -5.48 -10.74
C GLY A 23 15.65 -4.71 -11.03
N VAL A 24 14.71 -4.64 -10.06
CA VAL A 24 13.41 -3.99 -10.28
C VAL A 24 13.56 -2.47 -10.33
N SER A 25 13.15 -1.90 -11.48
CA SER A 25 13.05 -0.45 -11.69
C SER A 25 11.59 -0.10 -11.96
N LEU A 26 11.03 0.83 -11.17
CA LEU A 26 9.68 1.36 -11.33
C LEU A 26 9.63 2.82 -10.89
N ALA A 27 8.62 3.53 -11.37
CA ALA A 27 8.32 4.89 -10.93
C ALA A 27 6.81 5.02 -10.70
N CYS A 28 6.44 5.71 -9.62
CA CYS A 28 5.05 6.04 -9.32
C CYS A 28 4.93 7.55 -9.12
N GLY A 29 3.98 8.15 -9.84
CA GLY A 29 3.73 9.60 -9.81
C GLY A 29 2.67 9.99 -8.80
N MET A 30 2.67 11.28 -8.41
CA MET A 30 1.57 11.85 -7.63
C MET A 30 0.28 11.80 -8.46
N GLY A 31 -0.82 11.38 -7.84
CA GLY A 31 -2.09 11.26 -8.55
C GLY A 31 -2.25 9.98 -9.38
N GLU A 32 -1.35 9.01 -9.22
CA GLU A 32 -1.29 7.77 -9.98
C GLU A 32 -1.56 6.55 -9.11
N VAL A 33 -2.31 5.59 -9.63
CA VAL A 33 -2.38 4.23 -9.11
C VAL A 33 -1.50 3.34 -9.97
N HIS A 34 -0.34 2.96 -9.42
CA HIS A 34 0.58 2.02 -10.03
C HIS A 34 0.39 0.64 -9.42
N ALA A 35 -0.13 -0.30 -10.18
CA ALA A 35 -0.33 -1.66 -9.69
C ALA A 35 0.87 -2.56 -10.04
N VAL A 36 1.24 -3.41 -9.08
CA VAL A 36 2.24 -4.49 -9.25
C VAL A 36 1.51 -5.81 -9.15
N ILE A 37 1.53 -6.57 -10.24
CA ILE A 37 0.87 -7.86 -10.37
C ILE A 37 1.87 -8.97 -10.69
N GLY A 38 1.45 -10.20 -10.60
CA GLY A 38 2.27 -11.39 -10.89
C GLY A 38 1.82 -12.60 -10.11
N PRO A 39 2.27 -13.81 -10.50
CA PRO A 39 1.93 -15.05 -9.81
C PRO A 39 2.44 -15.06 -8.36
N ASN A 40 2.00 -16.08 -7.60
CA ASN A 40 2.51 -16.32 -6.25
C ASN A 40 4.02 -16.59 -6.31
N GLY A 41 4.75 -16.02 -5.35
CA GLY A 41 6.22 -16.12 -5.36
C GLY A 41 6.95 -15.19 -6.33
N ALA A 42 6.26 -14.33 -7.09
CA ALA A 42 6.88 -13.39 -8.02
C ALA A 42 7.74 -12.29 -7.36
N GLY A 43 7.71 -12.16 -6.01
CA GLY A 43 8.51 -11.17 -5.29
C GLY A 43 7.75 -9.90 -4.89
N LYS A 44 6.43 -9.81 -5.14
CA LYS A 44 5.60 -8.60 -4.89
C LYS A 44 5.65 -8.13 -3.43
N THR A 45 5.40 -9.03 -2.48
CA THR A 45 5.47 -8.71 -1.04
C THR A 45 6.89 -8.34 -0.61
N THR A 46 7.91 -8.96 -1.20
CA THR A 46 9.32 -8.57 -0.97
C THR A 46 9.58 -7.15 -1.48
N LEU A 47 9.06 -6.80 -2.65
CA LEU A 47 9.17 -5.45 -3.20
C LEU A 47 8.53 -4.42 -2.27
N ILE A 48 7.30 -4.64 -1.81
CA ILE A 48 6.64 -3.74 -0.84
C ILE A 48 7.46 -3.61 0.46
N ASN A 49 8.03 -4.72 0.97
CA ASN A 49 8.88 -4.70 2.16
C ASN A 49 10.16 -3.85 1.96
N LEU A 50 10.73 -3.86 0.76
CA LEU A 50 11.86 -2.99 0.40
C LEU A 50 11.44 -1.52 0.37
N LEU A 51 10.30 -1.21 -0.27
CA LEU A 51 9.79 0.15 -0.42
C LEU A 51 9.34 0.77 0.90
N SER A 52 8.85 -0.04 1.84
CA SER A 52 8.48 0.41 3.19
C SER A 52 9.64 0.49 4.18
N GLY A 53 10.82 -0.01 3.79
CA GLY A 53 11.99 -0.07 4.66
C GLY A 53 11.99 -1.22 5.67
N ASP A 54 11.01 -2.13 5.61
CA ASP A 54 10.97 -3.33 6.47
C ASP A 54 12.08 -4.34 6.12
N LEU A 55 12.58 -4.27 4.87
CA LEU A 55 13.74 -5.00 4.40
C LEU A 55 14.74 -4.03 3.77
N PRO A 56 16.04 -4.10 4.09
CA PRO A 56 17.05 -3.37 3.35
C PRO A 56 17.29 -4.03 1.99
N PRO A 57 17.56 -3.26 0.92
CA PRO A 57 17.99 -3.81 -0.35
C PRO A 57 19.37 -4.46 -0.26
N SER A 58 19.64 -5.42 -1.13
CA SER A 58 20.97 -5.98 -1.33
C SER A 58 21.77 -5.17 -2.37
N ASP A 59 21.07 -4.56 -3.33
CA ASP A 59 21.62 -3.70 -4.39
C ASP A 59 20.53 -2.80 -4.97
N GLY A 60 20.92 -1.82 -5.78
CA GLY A 60 20.01 -0.84 -6.39
C GLY A 60 19.70 0.32 -5.46
N THR A 61 18.87 1.24 -5.94
CA THR A 61 18.52 2.47 -5.23
C THR A 61 17.03 2.73 -5.19
N MET A 62 16.58 3.45 -4.17
CA MET A 62 15.23 3.96 -4.03
C MET A 62 15.26 5.46 -3.74
N LYS A 63 14.43 6.22 -4.44
CA LYS A 63 14.22 7.65 -4.18
C LYS A 63 12.77 7.92 -3.77
N LEU A 64 12.61 8.79 -2.79
CA LEU A 64 11.33 9.36 -2.38
C LEU A 64 11.39 10.87 -2.54
N PHE A 65 10.46 11.45 -3.30
CA PHE A 65 10.41 12.90 -3.58
C PHE A 65 11.75 13.44 -4.10
N GLY A 66 12.42 12.68 -4.98
CA GLY A 66 13.73 13.02 -5.56
C GLY A 66 14.94 12.83 -4.63
N SER A 67 14.73 12.51 -3.35
CA SER A 67 15.80 12.29 -2.37
C SER A 67 16.10 10.80 -2.20
N ASP A 68 17.37 10.45 -1.99
CA ASP A 68 17.76 9.07 -1.72
C ASP A 68 17.15 8.57 -0.41
N ALA A 69 16.47 7.44 -0.51
CA ALA A 69 15.83 6.75 0.60
C ALA A 69 16.28 5.29 0.73
N THR A 70 17.33 4.92 0.01
CA THR A 70 17.86 3.55 -0.06
C THR A 70 18.26 3.04 1.32
N GLY A 71 17.72 1.90 1.73
CA GLY A 71 18.05 1.25 3.00
C GLY A 71 17.62 1.99 4.26
N LEU A 72 16.80 3.03 4.14
CA LEU A 72 16.19 3.67 5.31
C LEU A 72 15.20 2.72 5.97
N GLY A 73 15.21 2.69 7.31
CA GLY A 73 14.24 1.89 8.07
C GLY A 73 12.82 2.45 8.03
N PRO A 74 11.81 1.63 8.43
CA PRO A 74 10.39 1.93 8.25
C PRO A 74 9.94 3.23 8.93
N GLU A 75 10.50 3.56 10.09
CA GLU A 75 10.21 4.82 10.77
C GLU A 75 10.60 6.05 9.94
N ARG A 76 11.79 6.02 9.31
CA ARG A 76 12.27 7.10 8.46
C ARG A 76 11.46 7.21 7.17
N ILE A 77 11.19 6.07 6.52
CA ILE A 77 10.35 5.99 5.32
C ILE A 77 8.96 6.55 5.62
N SER A 78 8.32 6.15 6.73
CA SER A 78 7.05 6.70 7.15
C SER A 78 7.12 8.22 7.35
N ARG A 79 8.16 8.73 8.02
CA ARG A 79 8.34 10.18 8.25
C ARG A 79 8.53 10.96 6.97
N LEU A 80 9.08 10.37 5.92
CA LEU A 80 9.17 10.97 4.59
C LEU A 80 7.81 11.04 3.87
N GLY A 81 6.78 10.38 4.40
CA GLY A 81 5.43 10.47 3.86
C GLY A 81 4.97 9.22 3.13
N VAL A 82 5.54 8.07 3.42
CA VAL A 82 5.05 6.77 2.95
C VAL A 82 4.18 6.14 4.03
N GLY A 83 2.96 5.76 3.67
CA GLY A 83 2.06 4.95 4.50
C GLY A 83 1.95 3.55 3.91
N ARG A 84 1.89 2.53 4.76
CA ARG A 84 1.73 1.14 4.35
C ARG A 84 0.55 0.48 5.05
N SER A 85 -0.30 -0.22 4.29
CA SER A 85 -1.19 -1.25 4.83
C SER A 85 -0.48 -2.61 4.77
N TYR A 86 -0.79 -3.49 5.70
CA TYR A 86 -0.21 -4.83 5.75
C TYR A 86 -1.23 -5.86 5.27
N GLN A 87 -0.76 -6.99 4.72
CA GLN A 87 -1.61 -8.08 4.24
C GLN A 87 -2.47 -8.69 5.37
N LYS A 88 -1.94 -8.77 6.59
CA LYS A 88 -2.73 -9.15 7.77
C LYS A 88 -3.33 -7.91 8.41
N THR A 89 -4.62 -7.97 8.68
CA THR A 89 -5.37 -6.90 9.34
C THR A 89 -4.73 -6.51 10.67
N ASN A 90 -4.15 -5.32 10.72
CA ASN A 90 -3.43 -4.77 11.88
C ASN A 90 -4.29 -3.75 12.62
N VAL A 91 -5.50 -4.14 13.00
CA VAL A 91 -6.42 -3.33 13.79
C VAL A 91 -6.56 -3.86 15.21
N PHE A 92 -6.75 -2.99 16.15
CA PHE A 92 -7.11 -3.36 17.52
C PHE A 92 -8.62 -3.59 17.60
N LEU A 93 -9.04 -4.85 17.46
CA LEU A 93 -10.46 -5.23 17.39
C LEU A 93 -11.31 -4.71 18.56
N PRO A 94 -10.83 -4.71 19.83
CA PRO A 94 -11.61 -4.17 20.96
C PRO A 94 -11.74 -2.64 20.94
N PHE A 95 -10.89 -1.93 20.20
CA PHE A 95 -10.91 -0.48 20.13
C PHE A 95 -11.94 -0.04 19.08
N THR A 96 -12.50 1.16 19.29
CA THR A 96 -13.36 1.78 18.29
C THR A 96 -12.58 2.15 17.02
N ALA A 97 -13.30 2.37 15.91
CA ALA A 97 -12.71 2.84 14.66
C ALA A 97 -11.91 4.15 14.86
N PHE A 98 -12.48 5.08 15.65
CA PHE A 98 -11.80 6.34 15.98
C PHE A 98 -10.52 6.11 16.81
N GLU A 99 -10.55 5.25 17.82
CA GLU A 99 -9.37 4.96 18.64
C GLU A 99 -8.23 4.34 17.84
N ASN A 100 -8.54 3.44 16.90
CA ASN A 100 -7.57 2.88 15.98
C ASN A 100 -6.90 3.97 15.12
N CYS A 101 -7.68 4.83 14.47
CA CYS A 101 -7.16 5.94 13.68
C CYS A 101 -6.38 6.94 14.52
N ARG A 102 -6.84 7.22 15.74
CA ARG A 102 -6.17 8.12 16.69
C ARG A 102 -4.81 7.57 17.12
N LEU A 103 -4.71 6.27 17.38
CA LEU A 103 -3.45 5.62 17.71
C LEU A 103 -2.44 5.74 16.56
N ALA A 104 -2.89 5.53 15.33
CA ALA A 104 -2.06 5.72 14.14
C ALA A 104 -1.61 7.19 13.99
N ALA A 105 -2.52 8.15 14.14
CA ALA A 105 -2.20 9.58 14.10
C ALA A 105 -1.18 10.00 15.17
N GLN A 106 -1.24 9.39 16.35
CA GLN A 106 -0.31 9.66 17.45
C GLN A 106 1.14 9.30 17.11
N SER A 107 1.38 8.33 16.23
CA SER A 107 2.73 7.95 15.78
C SER A 107 3.50 9.11 15.12
N ARG A 108 2.78 10.13 14.60
CA ARG A 108 3.37 11.34 13.98
C ARG A 108 3.74 12.43 14.98
N MET A 109 3.41 12.28 16.25
CA MET A 109 3.83 13.24 17.27
C MET A 109 5.34 13.22 17.46
N ARG A 110 5.95 14.40 17.58
CA ARG A 110 7.42 14.55 17.76
C ARG A 110 7.95 13.95 19.05
N THR A 111 7.09 13.69 20.03
CA THR A 111 7.44 13.09 21.32
C THR A 111 6.28 12.30 21.92
N SER A 112 6.51 11.03 22.17
CA SER A 112 5.60 10.13 22.89
C SER A 112 5.75 10.24 24.42
N MET A 113 6.72 11.01 24.91
CA MET A 113 7.10 11.11 26.34
C MET A 113 6.24 12.11 27.14
N ARG A 114 5.05 12.48 26.69
CA ARG A 114 4.15 13.41 27.39
C ARG A 114 3.11 12.64 28.21
N PHE A 115 3.52 12.06 29.33
CA PHE A 115 2.67 11.23 30.20
C PHE A 115 1.65 12.00 31.04
N PHE A 116 1.75 13.34 31.14
CA PHE A 116 0.95 14.15 32.05
C PHE A 116 -0.37 14.68 31.46
N ARG A 117 -0.65 14.40 30.20
CA ARG A 117 -1.92 14.79 29.57
C ARG A 117 -2.62 13.57 28.97
N PRO A 118 -3.94 13.43 29.16
CA PRO A 118 -4.69 12.36 28.52
C PRO A 118 -4.53 12.45 26.98
N ALA A 119 -4.48 11.30 26.31
CA ALA A 119 -4.30 11.24 24.87
C ALA A 119 -5.39 11.99 24.08
N THR A 120 -6.60 12.11 24.66
CA THR A 120 -7.73 12.87 24.12
C THR A 120 -7.53 14.40 24.13
N ALA A 121 -6.56 14.91 24.88
CA ALA A 121 -6.27 16.35 24.94
C ALA A 121 -5.45 16.86 23.72
N TYR A 122 -5.00 15.96 22.84
CA TYR A 122 -4.26 16.33 21.64
C TYR A 122 -5.22 16.49 20.46
N ARG A 123 -5.75 17.71 20.31
CA ARG A 123 -6.75 18.05 19.28
C ARG A 123 -6.30 17.69 17.86
N GLU A 124 -5.05 17.96 17.52
CA GLU A 124 -4.49 17.65 16.19
C GLU A 124 -4.55 16.15 15.85
N VAL A 125 -4.36 15.28 16.86
CA VAL A 125 -4.43 13.83 16.71
C VAL A 125 -5.87 13.39 16.49
N SER A 126 -6.81 13.93 17.27
CA SER A 126 -8.24 13.65 17.12
C SER A 126 -8.77 14.10 15.77
N GLU A 127 -8.46 15.32 15.34
CA GLU A 127 -8.84 15.86 14.03
C GLU A 127 -8.22 15.04 12.86
N ALA A 128 -7.00 14.50 13.04
CA ALA A 128 -6.41 13.64 12.03
C ALA A 128 -7.15 12.30 11.92
N ALA A 129 -7.58 11.73 13.04
CA ALA A 129 -8.38 10.51 13.07
C ALA A 129 -9.77 10.72 12.44
N GLU A 130 -10.45 11.81 12.78
CA GLU A 130 -11.76 12.16 12.22
C GLU A 130 -11.68 12.36 10.70
N ARG A 131 -10.68 13.11 10.22
CA ARG A 131 -10.45 13.29 8.78
C ARG A 131 -10.21 11.96 8.08
N ALA A 132 -9.37 11.10 8.65
CA ALA A 132 -9.08 9.81 8.06
C ALA A 132 -10.33 8.92 7.94
N LEU A 133 -11.21 8.92 8.96
CA LEU A 133 -12.49 8.22 8.91
C LEU A 133 -13.42 8.80 7.83
N ALA A 134 -13.50 10.12 7.71
CA ALA A 134 -14.30 10.78 6.68
C ALA A 134 -13.76 10.53 5.25
N GLU A 135 -12.43 10.43 5.09
CA GLU A 135 -11.83 10.11 3.79
C GLU A 135 -12.23 8.72 3.29
N VAL A 136 -12.38 7.76 4.19
CA VAL A 136 -12.82 6.39 3.85
C VAL A 136 -14.33 6.19 3.93
N GLY A 137 -15.11 7.22 4.32
CA GLY A 137 -16.58 7.16 4.40
C GLY A 137 -17.11 6.41 5.62
N LEU A 138 -16.39 6.44 6.73
CA LEU A 138 -16.75 5.79 8.00
C LEU A 138 -16.87 6.79 9.17
N GLU A 139 -17.16 8.06 8.89
CA GLU A 139 -17.33 9.10 9.91
C GLU A 139 -18.39 8.74 10.95
N ASP A 140 -19.51 8.17 10.52
CA ASP A 140 -20.61 7.75 11.41
C ASP A 140 -20.32 6.45 12.19
N ARG A 141 -19.23 5.77 11.86
CA ARG A 141 -18.79 4.51 12.48
C ARG A 141 -17.71 4.70 13.54
N GLY A 142 -17.25 5.94 13.75
CA GLY A 142 -16.11 6.24 14.62
C GLY A 142 -16.21 5.67 16.03
N GLY A 143 -17.41 5.63 16.63
CA GLY A 143 -17.65 5.10 17.97
C GLY A 143 -17.86 3.58 18.06
N ILE A 144 -17.86 2.85 16.93
CA ILE A 144 -18.14 1.41 16.90
C ILE A 144 -16.84 0.64 17.11
N PRO A 145 -16.81 -0.39 17.99
CA PRO A 145 -15.68 -1.29 18.10
C PRO A 145 -15.40 -2.00 16.77
N VAL A 146 -14.13 -2.09 16.36
CA VAL A 146 -13.76 -2.65 15.05
C VAL A 146 -14.19 -4.11 14.92
N ALA A 147 -14.25 -4.87 16.02
CA ALA A 147 -14.77 -6.23 16.03
C ALA A 147 -16.24 -6.36 15.56
N ALA A 148 -17.03 -5.28 15.63
CA ALA A 148 -18.43 -5.26 15.21
C ALA A 148 -18.63 -4.77 13.77
N LEU A 149 -17.56 -4.37 13.09
CA LEU A 149 -17.58 -3.93 11.70
C LEU A 149 -17.47 -5.12 10.74
N SER A 150 -18.04 -4.98 9.53
CA SER A 150 -17.84 -5.96 8.45
C SER A 150 -16.38 -6.04 8.03
N HIS A 151 -16.00 -7.11 7.31
CA HIS A 151 -14.63 -7.28 6.84
C HIS A 151 -14.20 -6.11 5.92
N GLY A 152 -15.07 -5.67 5.04
CA GLY A 152 -14.81 -4.50 4.18
C GLY A 152 -14.63 -3.21 4.97
N GLU A 153 -15.46 -2.97 6.01
CA GLU A 153 -15.30 -1.81 6.90
C GLU A 153 -13.97 -1.89 7.71
N GLN A 154 -13.60 -3.09 8.19
CA GLN A 154 -12.30 -3.28 8.87
C GLN A 154 -11.13 -2.93 7.95
N ARG A 155 -11.22 -3.29 6.66
CA ARG A 155 -10.20 -2.93 5.68
C ARG A 155 -10.18 -1.43 5.40
N GLN A 156 -11.35 -0.78 5.35
CA GLN A 156 -11.41 0.69 5.27
C GLN A 156 -10.77 1.35 6.50
N ILE A 157 -10.92 0.78 7.71
CA ILE A 157 -10.22 1.27 8.91
C ILE A 157 -8.70 1.14 8.79
N GLU A 158 -8.17 0.06 8.23
CA GLU A 158 -6.72 -0.05 7.99
C GLU A 158 -6.20 1.05 7.06
N ILE A 159 -6.95 1.32 5.97
CA ILE A 159 -6.63 2.42 5.07
C ILE A 159 -6.72 3.75 5.83
N ALA A 160 -7.78 3.96 6.64
CA ALA A 160 -7.94 5.16 7.46
C ALA A 160 -6.78 5.34 8.46
N MET A 161 -6.34 4.28 9.15
CA MET A 161 -5.17 4.33 10.03
C MET A 161 -3.91 4.77 9.27
N THR A 162 -3.74 4.26 8.05
CA THR A 162 -2.62 4.67 7.20
C THR A 162 -2.75 6.16 6.84
N LEU A 163 -3.93 6.63 6.41
CA LEU A 163 -4.21 8.03 6.09
C LEU A 163 -4.05 8.96 7.30
N ALA A 164 -4.37 8.50 8.50
CA ALA A 164 -4.20 9.27 9.73
C ALA A 164 -2.73 9.67 9.98
N THR A 165 -1.77 8.94 9.39
CA THR A 165 -0.34 9.31 9.41
C THR A 165 0.01 10.39 8.38
N ARG A 166 -0.96 10.89 7.60
CA ARG A 166 -0.80 11.91 6.54
C ARG A 166 0.28 11.55 5.51
N PRO A 167 0.21 10.39 4.89
CA PRO A 167 1.16 10.00 3.85
C PRO A 167 0.92 10.80 2.57
N LYS A 168 1.91 10.80 1.67
CA LYS A 168 1.77 11.21 0.26
C LYS A 168 1.82 10.00 -0.68
N VAL A 169 2.47 8.93 -0.24
CA VAL A 169 2.56 7.66 -0.94
C VAL A 169 1.88 6.58 -0.10
N LEU A 170 0.97 5.83 -0.70
CA LEU A 170 0.30 4.67 -0.09
C LEU A 170 0.84 3.39 -0.72
N LEU A 171 1.36 2.49 0.11
CA LEU A 171 1.74 1.12 -0.27
C LEU A 171 0.66 0.18 0.24
N LEU A 172 -0.12 -0.41 -0.66
CA LEU A 172 -1.25 -1.26 -0.33
C LEU A 172 -0.98 -2.70 -0.80
N ASP A 173 -0.99 -3.64 0.14
CA ASP A 173 -0.69 -5.04 -0.10
C ASP A 173 -1.98 -5.86 -0.01
N GLU A 174 -2.50 -6.28 -1.17
CA GLU A 174 -3.73 -7.06 -1.36
C GLU A 174 -4.95 -6.49 -0.58
N PRO A 175 -5.32 -5.21 -0.79
CA PRO A 175 -6.41 -4.59 -0.04
C PRO A 175 -7.79 -5.19 -0.35
N LEU A 176 -7.93 -5.98 -1.41
CA LEU A 176 -9.18 -6.61 -1.83
C LEU A 176 -9.30 -8.09 -1.42
N ALA A 177 -8.26 -8.65 -0.80
CA ALA A 177 -8.23 -10.07 -0.46
C ALA A 177 -9.40 -10.47 0.46
N GLY A 178 -10.11 -11.54 0.08
CA GLY A 178 -11.21 -12.10 0.86
C GLY A 178 -12.53 -11.33 0.81
N MET A 179 -12.66 -10.34 -0.08
CA MET A 179 -13.85 -9.53 -0.22
C MET A 179 -14.82 -10.08 -1.27
N GLY A 180 -16.12 -9.88 -1.05
CA GLY A 180 -17.13 -10.06 -2.09
C GLY A 180 -17.10 -8.92 -3.13
N ALA A 181 -17.75 -9.13 -4.28
CA ALA A 181 -17.73 -8.18 -5.40
C ALA A 181 -18.19 -6.76 -5.01
N GLU A 182 -19.19 -6.64 -4.13
CA GLU A 182 -19.71 -5.34 -3.69
C GLU A 182 -18.73 -4.59 -2.79
N GLU A 183 -18.05 -5.31 -1.87
CA GLU A 183 -17.02 -4.72 -1.01
C GLU A 183 -15.80 -4.31 -1.83
N SER A 184 -15.35 -5.17 -2.76
CA SER A 184 -14.26 -4.85 -3.69
C SER A 184 -14.55 -3.62 -4.50
N ALA A 185 -15.76 -3.47 -5.05
CA ALA A 185 -16.15 -2.28 -5.81
C ALA A 185 -16.09 -0.99 -4.95
N ARG A 186 -16.46 -1.07 -3.67
CA ARG A 186 -16.34 0.08 -2.73
C ARG A 186 -14.87 0.46 -2.50
N ILE A 187 -13.99 -0.51 -2.29
CA ILE A 187 -12.55 -0.24 -2.13
C ILE A 187 -11.95 0.33 -3.43
N VAL A 188 -12.29 -0.22 -4.59
CA VAL A 188 -11.85 0.32 -5.89
C VAL A 188 -12.28 1.80 -6.04
N ALA A 189 -13.52 2.13 -5.71
CA ALA A 189 -14.00 3.52 -5.73
C ALA A 189 -13.25 4.41 -4.73
N LEU A 190 -12.94 3.88 -3.53
CA LEU A 190 -12.13 4.57 -2.54
C LEU A 190 -10.71 4.84 -3.07
N LEU A 191 -10.03 3.84 -3.64
CA LEU A 191 -8.68 4.00 -4.20
C LEU A 191 -8.65 5.06 -5.31
N ARG A 192 -9.64 5.08 -6.22
CA ARG A 192 -9.79 6.14 -7.23
C ARG A 192 -10.01 7.53 -6.63
N LYS A 193 -10.73 7.63 -5.50
CA LYS A 193 -10.89 8.90 -4.76
C LYS A 193 -9.55 9.34 -4.16
N LEU A 194 -8.84 8.43 -3.50
CA LEU A 194 -7.58 8.70 -2.82
C LEU A 194 -6.44 9.03 -3.79
N SER A 195 -6.42 8.42 -4.99
CA SER A 195 -5.37 8.69 -5.98
C SER A 195 -5.32 10.15 -6.42
N ARG A 196 -6.43 10.91 -6.31
CA ARG A 196 -6.44 12.34 -6.65
C ARG A 196 -5.46 13.19 -5.83
N SER A 197 -5.08 12.72 -4.65
CA SER A 197 -4.21 13.43 -3.69
C SER A 197 -3.02 12.61 -3.20
N HIS A 198 -2.91 11.35 -3.61
CA HIS A 198 -1.86 10.43 -3.21
C HIS A 198 -1.28 9.70 -4.42
N ALA A 199 -0.02 9.31 -4.34
CA ALA A 199 0.53 8.24 -5.16
C ALA A 199 0.19 6.90 -4.51
N ILE A 200 -0.33 5.94 -5.25
CA ILE A 200 -0.73 4.63 -4.71
C ILE A 200 0.06 3.55 -5.44
N LEU A 201 0.88 2.80 -4.70
CA LEU A 201 1.42 1.53 -5.19
C LEU A 201 0.56 0.40 -4.63
N LEU A 202 -0.08 -0.33 -5.53
CA LEU A 202 -1.03 -1.38 -5.23
C LEU A 202 -0.46 -2.74 -5.63
N VAL A 203 -0.32 -3.68 -4.70
CA VAL A 203 -0.11 -5.09 -5.03
C VAL A 203 -1.45 -5.81 -4.98
N GLU A 204 -1.82 -6.47 -6.05
CA GLU A 204 -3.07 -7.21 -6.17
C GLU A 204 -2.94 -8.40 -7.12
N HIS A 205 -3.86 -9.33 -6.98
CA HIS A 205 -3.99 -10.49 -7.86
C HIS A 205 -5.37 -10.56 -8.55
N ASP A 206 -6.35 -9.77 -8.10
CA ASP A 206 -7.65 -9.58 -8.77
C ASP A 206 -7.48 -8.66 -9.99
N MET A 207 -7.39 -9.28 -11.17
CA MET A 207 -7.14 -8.57 -12.43
C MET A 207 -8.25 -7.59 -12.79
N ASP A 208 -9.51 -7.94 -12.52
CA ASP A 208 -10.65 -7.08 -12.85
C ASP A 208 -10.62 -5.79 -12.02
N ALA A 209 -10.32 -5.92 -10.73
CA ALA A 209 -10.16 -4.78 -9.85
C ALA A 209 -8.94 -3.92 -10.22
N VAL A 210 -7.83 -4.57 -10.57
CA VAL A 210 -6.61 -3.87 -11.01
C VAL A 210 -6.87 -3.08 -12.29
N PHE A 211 -7.47 -3.69 -13.31
CA PHE A 211 -7.83 -2.98 -14.56
C PHE A 211 -8.86 -1.88 -14.33
N ALA A 212 -9.70 -2.00 -13.31
CA ALA A 212 -10.66 -0.97 -12.96
C ALA A 212 -10.01 0.25 -12.30
N VAL A 213 -8.83 0.16 -11.67
CA VAL A 213 -8.28 1.26 -10.86
C VAL A 213 -6.91 1.75 -11.29
N ALA A 214 -6.06 0.92 -11.90
CA ALA A 214 -4.69 1.26 -12.20
C ALA A 214 -4.55 2.19 -13.40
N ASP A 215 -3.61 3.14 -13.29
CA ASP A 215 -3.16 4.00 -14.37
C ASP A 215 -1.90 3.41 -15.05
N ALA A 216 -1.08 2.69 -14.27
CA ALA A 216 0.10 1.98 -14.73
C ALA A 216 0.18 0.59 -14.07
N LEU A 217 0.77 -0.36 -14.77
CA LEU A 217 0.94 -1.75 -14.33
C LEU A 217 2.38 -2.18 -14.50
N THR A 218 2.91 -2.88 -13.49
CA THR A 218 4.15 -3.64 -13.57
C THR A 218 3.88 -5.11 -13.28
N VAL A 219 4.25 -5.97 -14.21
CA VAL A 219 4.12 -7.43 -14.06
C VAL A 219 5.45 -8.00 -13.60
N MET A 220 5.43 -8.69 -12.46
CA MET A 220 6.61 -9.37 -11.91
C MET A 220 6.49 -10.89 -12.07
N VAL A 221 7.61 -11.52 -12.44
CA VAL A 221 7.75 -12.98 -12.50
C VAL A 221 9.15 -13.34 -12.01
N ASN A 222 9.24 -14.29 -11.10
CA ASN A 222 10.52 -14.77 -10.55
C ASN A 222 11.47 -13.65 -10.08
N GLY A 223 10.91 -12.64 -9.41
CA GLY A 223 11.66 -11.50 -8.86
C GLY A 223 12.04 -10.41 -9.87
N THR A 224 11.72 -10.55 -11.15
CA THR A 224 12.06 -9.60 -12.21
C THR A 224 10.82 -8.93 -12.80
N VAL A 225 10.98 -7.77 -13.43
CA VAL A 225 9.92 -7.12 -14.21
C VAL A 225 9.84 -7.80 -15.58
N LEU A 226 8.70 -8.41 -15.87
CA LEU A 226 8.41 -8.99 -17.19
C LEU A 226 7.93 -7.93 -18.18
N ALA A 227 7.04 -7.04 -17.72
CA ALA A 227 6.48 -5.95 -18.51
C ALA A 227 6.02 -4.82 -17.59
N SER A 228 6.05 -3.58 -18.10
CA SER A 228 5.48 -2.41 -17.44
C SER A 228 4.89 -1.49 -18.50
N GLY A 229 3.72 -0.91 -18.22
CA GLY A 229 2.99 -0.05 -19.16
C GLY A 229 1.58 0.25 -18.71
N ARG A 230 0.77 0.75 -19.63
CA ARG A 230 -0.66 1.01 -19.37
C ARG A 230 -1.45 -0.31 -19.28
N PRO A 231 -2.58 -0.33 -18.56
CA PRO A 231 -3.38 -1.54 -18.42
C PRO A 231 -3.74 -2.22 -19.75
N GLU A 232 -4.10 -1.46 -20.76
CA GLU A 232 -4.47 -1.99 -22.08
C GLU A 232 -3.27 -2.65 -22.80
N GLU A 233 -2.07 -2.08 -22.65
CA GLU A 233 -0.82 -2.62 -23.22
C GLU A 233 -0.45 -3.94 -22.55
N ILE A 234 -0.56 -3.99 -21.22
CA ILE A 234 -0.27 -5.18 -20.41
C ILE A 234 -1.27 -6.30 -20.71
N ARG A 235 -2.56 -5.98 -20.83
CA ARG A 235 -3.62 -6.95 -21.14
C ARG A 235 -3.40 -7.66 -22.48
N SER A 236 -2.87 -6.94 -23.48
CA SER A 236 -2.59 -7.48 -24.81
C SER A 236 -1.19 -8.10 -24.94
N ASN A 237 -0.36 -8.04 -23.90
CA ASN A 237 1.00 -8.54 -23.93
C ASN A 237 1.03 -10.08 -23.85
N ARG A 238 1.51 -10.72 -24.90
CA ARG A 238 1.56 -12.18 -25.03
C ARG A 238 2.41 -12.84 -23.93
N ALA A 239 3.56 -12.27 -23.59
CA ALA A 239 4.43 -12.82 -22.54
C ALA A 239 3.74 -12.78 -21.16
N VAL A 240 2.93 -11.75 -20.89
CA VAL A 240 2.13 -11.64 -19.66
C VAL A 240 1.05 -12.73 -19.64
N GLN A 241 0.32 -12.91 -20.75
CA GLN A 241 -0.72 -13.94 -20.85
C GLN A 241 -0.12 -15.35 -20.65
N GLU A 242 1.00 -15.66 -21.27
CA GLU A 242 1.71 -16.94 -21.12
C GLU A 242 2.18 -17.16 -19.66
N ALA A 243 2.68 -16.12 -18.98
CA ALA A 243 3.12 -16.21 -17.59
C ALA A 243 1.98 -16.51 -16.60
N TYR A 244 0.77 -16.03 -16.88
CA TYR A 244 -0.41 -16.31 -16.06
C TYR A 244 -1.00 -17.69 -16.36
N LEU A 245 -1.10 -18.09 -17.65
CA LEU A 245 -1.60 -19.41 -18.05
C LEU A 245 -0.68 -20.54 -17.55
N GLY A 246 0.64 -20.37 -17.65
CA GLY A 246 1.61 -21.34 -17.12
C GLY A 246 1.60 -21.44 -15.59
N ALA A 247 1.15 -20.41 -14.87
CA ALA A 247 1.00 -20.46 -13.41
C ALA A 247 -0.25 -21.22 -12.97
N GLU A 248 -1.33 -21.20 -13.74
CA GLU A 248 -2.55 -21.98 -13.47
C GLU A 248 -2.33 -23.48 -13.69
N GLU A 249 -1.57 -23.86 -14.71
CA GLU A 249 -1.21 -25.28 -14.98
C GLU A 249 -0.27 -25.87 -13.91
N ALA A 250 0.61 -25.04 -13.31
CA ALA A 250 1.53 -25.49 -12.27
C ALA A 250 0.88 -25.59 -10.86
N ALA A 251 -0.34 -25.10 -10.69
CA ALA A 251 -1.10 -25.11 -9.43
C ALA A 251 -2.12 -26.25 -9.34
N GLN A 252 -2.28 -27.07 -10.40
CA GLN A 252 -3.06 -28.30 -10.45
C GLN A 252 -2.18 -29.53 -10.25
#